data_2610b9140913d32d271e7f4228746ddc
#
_entry.id   2610b9140913d32d271e7f4228746ddc
#
_cell.length_a   1.000
_cell.length_b   1.000
_cell.length_c   1.000
_cell.angle_alpha   90.00
_cell.angle_beta   90.00
_cell.angle_gamma   90.00
#
_symmetry.space_group_name_H-M   'P 1'
#
loop_
_entity.id
_entity.type
_entity.pdbx_description
1 polymer ?
#
loop_
_entity_poly.entity_id
_entity_poly.type
_entity_poly.pdbx_seq_one_letter_code
_entity_poly.pdbx_strand_id
1 'polypeptide(L)'
;VFNLTYYSKLYELFLKKITKSKNVKLIHSDISKPSIIKKIKNYDLVFNSENKNFISNKFFTNKIKKDYKGQAYTFLINHKKQNNNTAIQIFTKFGPLAFLPLSNKQTSIVFSCKGNKISDEKILDLFKKYNSFYSLTKKTKIEKIGLGFEMLRNYTQNNILAFGDLIHRIHPLAGQGFNMTIRDIKII
;
A
#
# COMPACT_ATOMS: atom_id res chain seq x y z
N VAL A 1 18.16 5.53 4.69
CA VAL A 1 17.27 6.73 4.72
C VAL A 1 15.84 6.26 4.55
N PHE A 2 14.94 6.65 5.46
CA PHE A 2 13.52 6.33 5.41
C PHE A 2 12.77 7.56 4.87
N ASN A 3 12.01 7.38 3.77
CA ASN A 3 11.20 8.43 3.18
C ASN A 3 9.74 8.00 3.17
N LEU A 4 8.86 8.80 3.74
CA LEU A 4 7.43 8.64 3.68
C LEU A 4 6.83 9.81 2.90
N THR A 5 5.94 9.50 1.94
CA THR A 5 5.26 10.52 1.15
C THR A 5 3.80 10.15 0.94
N TYR A 6 2.98 11.14 0.58
CA TYR A 6 1.60 10.89 0.18
C TYR A 6 1.54 10.23 -1.18
N TYR A 7 0.71 9.21 -1.31
CA TYR A 7 0.44 8.54 -2.58
C TYR A 7 0.02 9.53 -3.68
N SER A 8 -0.85 10.49 -3.36
CA SER A 8 -1.30 11.52 -4.30
C SER A 8 -0.15 12.34 -4.90
N LYS A 9 0.81 12.78 -4.05
CA LYS A 9 1.99 13.51 -4.54
C LYS A 9 2.87 12.67 -5.45
N LEU A 10 3.07 11.41 -5.11
CA LEU A 10 3.85 10.48 -5.93
C LEU A 10 3.15 10.23 -7.27
N TYR A 11 1.84 10.02 -7.25
CA TYR A 11 1.01 9.85 -8.45
C TYR A 11 1.09 11.06 -9.38
N GLU A 12 0.93 12.27 -8.85
CA GLU A 12 1.03 13.52 -9.62
C GLU A 12 2.41 13.68 -10.29
N LEU A 13 3.48 13.34 -9.57
CA LEU A 13 4.84 13.40 -10.12
C LEU A 13 5.04 12.42 -11.28
N PHE A 14 4.56 11.18 -11.13
CA PHE A 14 4.63 10.20 -12.21
C PHE A 14 3.75 10.58 -13.40
N LEU A 15 2.53 11.01 -13.15
CA LEU A 15 1.62 11.47 -14.21
C LEU A 15 2.24 12.60 -15.03
N LYS A 16 2.83 13.61 -14.35
CA LYS A 16 3.52 14.72 -15.02
C LYS A 16 4.72 14.25 -15.86
N LYS A 17 5.44 13.21 -15.45
CA LYS A 17 6.54 12.64 -16.25
C LYS A 17 6.02 11.85 -17.45
N ILE A 18 5.00 11.02 -17.24
CA ILE A 18 4.39 10.18 -18.28
C ILE A 18 3.80 11.04 -19.40
N THR A 19 3.04 12.08 -19.05
CA THR A 19 2.40 12.98 -20.04
C THR A 19 3.40 13.79 -20.87
N LYS A 20 4.62 13.97 -20.37
CA LYS A 20 5.71 14.63 -21.12
C LYS A 20 6.52 13.69 -22.00
N SER A 21 6.37 12.40 -21.85
CA SER A 21 7.13 11.40 -22.61
C SER A 21 6.50 11.19 -23.99
N LYS A 22 7.30 11.30 -25.04
CA LYS A 22 6.86 11.03 -26.43
C LYS A 22 6.61 9.54 -26.69
N ASN A 23 7.23 8.66 -25.89
CA ASN A 23 7.15 7.21 -26.05
C ASN A 23 6.03 6.56 -25.24
N VAL A 24 5.23 7.36 -24.51
CA VAL A 24 4.16 6.85 -23.65
C VAL A 24 2.83 7.43 -24.11
N LYS A 25 1.88 6.55 -24.38
CA LYS A 25 0.49 6.90 -24.68
C LYS A 25 -0.41 6.51 -23.52
N LEU A 26 -1.04 7.49 -22.88
CA LEU A 26 -2.04 7.25 -21.85
C LEU A 26 -3.40 6.98 -22.50
N ILE A 27 -3.99 5.82 -22.19
CA ILE A 27 -5.29 5.41 -22.73
C ILE A 27 -6.24 5.13 -21.58
N HIS A 28 -7.34 5.85 -21.50
CA HIS A 28 -8.42 5.54 -20.57
C HIS A 28 -9.37 4.54 -21.21
N SER A 29 -9.48 3.36 -20.65
CA SER A 29 -10.40 2.33 -21.12
C SER A 29 -10.92 1.48 -19.96
N ASP A 30 -12.14 0.94 -20.15
CA ASP A 30 -12.72 -0.01 -19.20
C ASP A 30 -12.04 -1.36 -19.33
N ILE A 31 -11.20 -1.70 -18.36
CA ILE A 31 -10.46 -2.98 -18.29
C ILE A 31 -11.22 -4.08 -17.53
N SER A 32 -12.45 -3.81 -17.09
CA SER A 32 -13.32 -4.79 -16.43
C SER A 32 -14.02 -5.72 -17.42
N LYS A 33 -14.10 -5.36 -18.70
CA LYS A 33 -14.83 -6.07 -19.75
C LYS A 33 -13.98 -7.10 -20.51
N PRO A 34 -14.60 -8.20 -21.01
CA PRO A 34 -13.91 -9.21 -21.83
C PRO A 34 -13.22 -8.66 -23.09
N SER A 35 -13.71 -7.54 -23.61
CA SER A 35 -13.17 -6.89 -24.82
C SER A 35 -11.69 -6.47 -24.69
N ILE A 36 -11.18 -6.32 -23.46
CA ILE A 36 -9.78 -6.02 -23.22
C ILE A 36 -8.85 -7.09 -23.80
N ILE A 37 -9.29 -8.36 -23.82
CA ILE A 37 -8.50 -9.48 -24.38
C ILE A 37 -8.15 -9.27 -25.84
N LYS A 38 -9.07 -8.71 -26.64
CA LYS A 38 -8.80 -8.38 -28.06
C LYS A 38 -7.75 -7.30 -28.19
N LYS A 39 -7.80 -6.28 -27.31
CA LYS A 39 -6.84 -5.16 -27.32
C LYS A 39 -5.43 -5.58 -26.97
N ILE A 40 -5.27 -6.40 -25.93
CA ILE A 40 -3.95 -6.80 -25.44
C ILE A 40 -3.20 -7.74 -26.38
N LYS A 41 -3.88 -8.44 -27.28
CA LYS A 41 -3.26 -9.29 -28.30
C LYS A 41 -2.37 -8.52 -29.30
N ASN A 42 -2.56 -7.23 -29.44
CA ASN A 42 -1.81 -6.36 -30.35
C ASN A 42 -0.50 -5.82 -29.74
N TYR A 43 -0.16 -6.23 -28.52
CA TYR A 43 1.05 -5.80 -27.83
C TYR A 43 1.99 -7.00 -27.62
N ASP A 44 3.28 -6.78 -27.76
CA ASP A 44 4.30 -7.81 -27.55
C ASP A 44 4.36 -8.26 -26.09
N LEU A 45 4.21 -7.32 -25.14
CA LEU A 45 4.19 -7.56 -23.72
C LEU A 45 3.18 -6.67 -23.01
N VAL A 46 2.44 -7.24 -22.07
CA VAL A 46 1.42 -6.57 -21.27
C VAL A 46 1.72 -6.75 -19.78
N PHE A 47 1.97 -5.68 -19.06
CA PHE A 47 2.06 -5.68 -17.60
C PHE A 47 0.67 -5.48 -16.98
N ASN A 48 0.21 -6.44 -16.22
CA ASN A 48 -1.05 -6.33 -15.48
C ASN A 48 -0.77 -6.21 -13.98
N SER A 49 -1.01 -5.04 -13.41
CA SER A 49 -0.81 -4.76 -11.97
C SER A 49 -2.12 -4.67 -11.17
N GLU A 50 -3.27 -4.75 -11.84
CA GLU A 50 -4.59 -4.57 -11.21
C GLU A 50 -5.18 -5.92 -10.77
N ASN A 51 -5.56 -6.02 -9.50
CA ASN A 51 -6.09 -7.24 -8.88
C ASN A 51 -7.55 -7.56 -9.25
N LYS A 52 -8.33 -6.57 -9.69
CA LYS A 52 -9.79 -6.69 -9.86
C LYS A 52 -10.27 -6.44 -11.29
N ASN A 53 -9.40 -6.55 -12.29
CA ASN A 53 -9.80 -6.44 -13.69
C ASN A 53 -10.15 -7.81 -14.28
N PHE A 54 -10.65 -7.80 -15.53
CA PHE A 54 -11.02 -9.02 -16.24
C PHE A 54 -9.83 -9.99 -16.45
N ILE A 55 -8.63 -9.45 -16.74
CA ILE A 55 -7.42 -10.23 -16.96
C ILE A 55 -7.03 -10.99 -15.69
N SER A 56 -7.01 -10.33 -14.54
CA SER A 56 -6.67 -10.93 -13.26
C SER A 56 -7.66 -12.02 -12.85
N ASN A 57 -8.94 -11.73 -13.03
CA ASN A 57 -10.02 -12.68 -12.67
C ASN A 57 -10.03 -13.91 -13.57
N LYS A 58 -9.57 -13.79 -14.82
CA LYS A 58 -9.52 -14.90 -15.78
C LYS A 58 -8.25 -15.74 -15.68
N PHE A 59 -7.09 -15.11 -15.56
CA PHE A 59 -5.81 -15.78 -15.74
C PHE A 59 -4.96 -15.89 -14.47
N PHE A 60 -5.18 -15.04 -13.47
CA PHE A 60 -4.32 -14.95 -12.28
C PHE A 60 -5.11 -15.28 -11.00
N THR A 61 -5.79 -16.42 -11.02
CA THR A 61 -6.64 -16.89 -9.91
C THR A 61 -5.93 -17.83 -8.95
N ASN A 62 -4.86 -18.50 -9.41
CA ASN A 62 -4.13 -19.49 -8.60
C ASN A 62 -3.18 -18.76 -7.63
N LYS A 63 -3.67 -18.50 -6.41
CA LYS A 63 -2.98 -17.74 -5.36
C LYS A 63 -2.79 -18.57 -4.11
N ILE A 64 -1.63 -18.44 -3.49
CA ILE A 64 -1.43 -18.81 -2.08
C ILE A 64 -2.00 -17.68 -1.25
N LYS A 65 -2.91 -18.01 -0.33
CA LYS A 65 -3.53 -17.03 0.57
C LYS A 65 -3.35 -17.45 2.01
N LYS A 66 -3.04 -16.49 2.88
CA LYS A 66 -2.99 -16.69 4.32
C LYS A 66 -3.64 -15.50 5.01
N ASP A 67 -4.72 -15.74 5.71
CA ASP A 67 -5.32 -14.75 6.61
C ASP A 67 -4.54 -14.77 7.93
N TYR A 68 -3.98 -13.63 8.32
CA TYR A 68 -3.28 -13.50 9.59
C TYR A 68 -4.24 -13.30 10.77
N LYS A 69 -5.55 -13.24 10.52
CA LYS A 69 -6.58 -12.97 11.53
C LYS A 69 -6.21 -11.73 12.37
N GLY A 70 -5.72 -10.71 11.69
CA GLY A 70 -5.27 -9.47 12.31
C GLY A 70 -5.74 -8.25 11.53
N GLN A 71 -5.58 -7.08 12.13
CA GLN A 71 -5.93 -5.79 11.53
C GLN A 71 -4.83 -4.77 11.73
N ALA A 72 -4.63 -3.92 10.73
CA ALA A 72 -3.90 -2.66 10.88
C ALA A 72 -4.91 -1.50 10.99
N TYR A 73 -4.59 -0.57 11.85
CA TYR A 73 -5.30 0.68 12.08
C TYR A 73 -4.38 1.82 11.77
N THR A 74 -4.82 2.75 10.93
CA THR A 74 -3.99 3.91 10.55
C THR A 74 -4.77 5.19 10.65
N PHE A 75 -4.11 6.25 11.11
CA PHE A 75 -4.63 7.60 11.14
C PHE A 75 -3.49 8.61 11.15
N LEU A 76 -3.80 9.84 10.77
CA LEU A 76 -2.85 10.94 10.81
C LEU A 76 -3.08 11.77 12.06
N ILE A 77 -2.00 12.23 12.67
CA ILE A 77 -2.02 13.24 13.72
C ILE A 77 -1.34 14.51 13.23
N ASN A 78 -1.94 15.65 13.52
CA ASN A 78 -1.27 16.93 13.46
C ASN A 78 -0.81 17.31 14.88
N HIS A 79 0.39 17.85 14.99
CA HIS A 79 1.01 18.22 16.25
C HIS A 79 1.72 19.57 16.16
N LYS A 80 2.14 20.12 17.28
CA LYS A 80 2.97 21.32 17.30
C LYS A 80 4.25 21.09 16.49
N LYS A 81 4.74 22.15 15.83
CA LYS A 81 5.97 22.07 15.01
C LYS A 81 7.15 21.62 15.87
N GLN A 82 7.84 20.58 15.42
CA GLN A 82 9.03 20.03 16.04
C GLN A 82 9.93 19.37 14.99
N ASN A 83 11.17 19.05 15.38
CA ASN A 83 12.01 18.19 14.56
C ASN A 83 11.42 16.78 14.53
N ASN A 84 10.98 16.32 13.37
CA ASN A 84 10.21 15.09 13.17
C ASN A 84 10.81 14.29 12.01
N ASN A 85 12.00 13.76 12.19
CA ASN A 85 12.79 13.06 11.17
C ASN A 85 13.06 11.57 11.51
N THR A 86 12.56 11.11 12.65
CA THR A 86 12.82 9.74 13.14
C THR A 86 11.53 8.96 13.24
N ALA A 87 11.48 7.82 12.54
CA ALA A 87 10.39 6.85 12.72
C ALA A 87 10.60 6.07 14.01
N ILE A 88 9.54 5.92 14.80
CA ILE A 88 9.56 5.23 16.09
C ILE A 88 8.58 4.06 16.01
N GLN A 89 8.99 2.90 16.47
CA GLN A 89 8.13 1.74 16.62
C GLN A 89 8.21 1.17 18.03
N ILE A 90 7.05 0.97 18.64
CA ILE A 90 6.90 0.44 20.00
C ILE A 90 6.19 -0.90 19.90
N PHE A 91 6.77 -1.93 20.47
CA PHE A 91 6.14 -3.25 20.57
C PHE A 91 5.26 -3.29 21.84
N THR A 92 3.94 -3.18 21.62
CA THR A 92 2.97 -3.29 22.72
C THR A 92 2.53 -4.74 22.90
N LYS A 93 1.87 -5.06 24.01
CA LYS A 93 1.29 -6.38 24.25
C LYS A 93 0.20 -6.79 23.22
N PHE A 94 -0.35 -5.83 22.48
CA PHE A 94 -1.35 -6.08 21.44
C PHE A 94 -0.76 -6.14 20.03
N GLY A 95 0.48 -5.67 19.87
CA GLY A 95 1.21 -5.61 18.61
C GLY A 95 1.99 -4.30 18.42
N PRO A 96 2.66 -4.12 17.30
CA PRO A 96 3.48 -2.95 17.02
C PRO A 96 2.64 -1.69 16.79
N LEU A 97 3.06 -0.60 17.42
CA LEU A 97 2.57 0.77 17.23
C LEU A 97 3.70 1.60 16.63
N ALA A 98 3.51 2.14 15.44
CA ALA A 98 4.50 2.93 14.74
C ALA A 98 4.07 4.39 14.61
N PHE A 99 5.03 5.29 14.80
CA PHE A 99 4.94 6.72 14.58
C PHE A 99 5.84 7.06 13.40
N LEU A 100 5.24 7.41 12.27
CA LEU A 100 5.92 7.59 10.99
C LEU A 100 5.86 9.07 10.56
N PRO A 101 6.98 9.80 10.63
CA PRO A 101 7.02 11.21 10.28
C PRO A 101 6.62 11.48 8.82
N LEU A 102 5.74 12.44 8.61
CA LEU A 102 5.37 12.97 7.29
C LEU A 102 5.91 14.38 7.08
N SER A 103 5.92 15.17 8.14
CA SER A 103 6.45 16.53 8.16
C SER A 103 6.73 16.99 9.60
N ASN A 104 7.28 18.16 9.76
CA ASN A 104 7.52 18.76 11.09
C ASN A 104 6.24 19.05 11.91
N LYS A 105 5.05 18.86 11.31
CA LYS A 105 3.73 19.08 11.95
C LYS A 105 2.78 17.90 11.83
N GLN A 106 3.20 16.81 11.17
CA GLN A 106 2.31 15.69 10.90
C GLN A 106 3.05 14.35 10.96
N THR A 107 2.39 13.37 11.56
CA THR A 107 2.87 12.00 11.73
C THR A 107 1.75 11.03 11.40
N SER A 108 2.07 9.97 10.67
CA SER A 108 1.17 8.82 10.47
C SER A 108 1.35 7.83 11.60
N ILE A 109 0.23 7.40 12.17
CA ILE A 109 0.18 6.37 13.20
C ILE A 109 -0.29 5.09 12.54
N VAL A 110 0.45 4.01 12.76
CA VAL A 110 0.09 2.68 12.30
C VAL A 110 0.16 1.72 13.48
N PHE A 111 -0.96 1.11 13.79
CA PHE A 111 -1.06 0.09 14.82
C PHE A 111 -1.51 -1.21 14.19
N SER A 112 -0.78 -2.30 14.44
CA SER A 112 -1.15 -3.64 13.95
C SER A 112 -1.42 -4.55 15.14
N CYS A 113 -2.52 -5.30 15.08
CA CYS A 113 -2.83 -6.30 16.10
C CYS A 113 -3.22 -7.63 15.45
N LYS A 114 -2.97 -8.71 16.18
CA LYS A 114 -3.42 -10.05 15.86
C LYS A 114 -4.67 -10.39 16.67
N GLY A 115 -5.60 -11.14 16.09
CA GLY A 115 -6.81 -11.57 16.76
C GLY A 115 -7.99 -10.61 16.60
N ASN A 116 -8.82 -10.48 17.64
CA ASN A 116 -10.08 -9.76 17.58
C ASN A 116 -9.94 -8.28 17.25
N LYS A 117 -10.96 -7.75 16.56
CA LYS A 117 -11.08 -6.32 16.25
C LYS A 117 -11.04 -5.49 17.52
N ILE A 118 -10.22 -4.46 17.52
CA ILE A 118 -10.10 -3.50 18.62
C ILE A 118 -10.97 -2.30 18.29
N SER A 119 -11.68 -1.75 19.30
CA SER A 119 -12.48 -0.54 19.10
C SER A 119 -11.61 0.70 18.90
N ASP A 120 -12.17 1.72 18.27
CA ASP A 120 -11.45 2.97 18.00
C ASP A 120 -11.03 3.66 19.31
N GLU A 121 -11.88 3.60 20.35
CA GLU A 121 -11.59 4.14 21.67
C GLU A 121 -10.35 3.50 22.27
N LYS A 122 -10.29 2.17 22.25
CA LYS A 122 -9.14 1.42 22.80
C LYS A 122 -7.85 1.69 22.03
N ILE A 123 -7.93 1.90 20.70
CA ILE A 123 -6.78 2.29 19.89
C ILE A 123 -6.30 3.69 20.29
N LEU A 124 -7.21 4.62 20.49
CA LEU A 124 -6.87 5.96 20.93
C LEU A 124 -6.27 5.98 22.34
N ASP A 125 -6.74 5.13 23.24
CA ASP A 125 -6.17 5.01 24.57
C ASP A 125 -4.77 4.41 24.55
N LEU A 126 -4.54 3.39 23.70
CA LEU A 126 -3.21 2.87 23.46
C LEU A 126 -2.29 3.96 22.87
N PHE A 127 -2.77 4.68 21.87
CA PHE A 127 -2.03 5.80 21.29
C PHE A 127 -1.67 6.83 22.36
N LYS A 128 -2.63 7.31 23.16
CA LYS A 128 -2.39 8.27 24.23
C LYS A 128 -1.37 7.76 25.25
N LYS A 129 -1.48 6.49 25.65
CA LYS A 129 -0.58 5.85 26.60
C LYS A 129 0.88 5.87 26.14
N TYR A 130 1.12 5.65 24.84
CA TYR A 130 2.47 5.54 24.29
C TYR A 130 2.95 6.81 23.58
N ASN A 131 2.09 7.82 23.44
CA ASN A 131 2.45 9.09 22.82
C ASN A 131 3.10 10.03 23.83
N SER A 132 4.39 9.88 24.06
CA SER A 132 5.22 10.87 24.77
C SER A 132 5.91 11.88 23.85
N PHE A 133 5.72 11.75 22.53
CA PHE A 133 6.53 12.45 21.52
C PHE A 133 5.83 13.69 20.93
N TYR A 134 4.51 13.69 20.89
CA TYR A 134 3.75 14.68 20.11
C TYR A 134 2.69 15.38 20.93
N SER A 135 2.72 16.72 20.94
CA SER A 135 1.61 17.58 21.43
C SER A 135 0.53 17.65 20.34
N LEU A 136 -0.50 16.84 20.49
CA LEU A 136 -1.57 16.66 19.52
C LEU A 136 -2.42 17.92 19.35
N THR A 137 -2.70 18.30 18.08
CA THR A 137 -3.65 19.38 17.75
C THR A 137 -4.90 18.85 17.06
N LYS A 138 -4.77 17.85 16.17
CA LYS A 138 -5.88 17.24 15.44
C LYS A 138 -5.52 15.81 15.02
N LYS A 139 -6.53 14.95 14.83
CA LYS A 139 -6.38 13.63 14.22
C LYS A 139 -7.41 13.39 13.13
N THR A 140 -7.11 12.50 12.17
CA THR A 140 -8.07 12.01 11.19
C THR A 140 -8.90 10.87 11.75
N LYS A 141 -9.89 10.40 10.97
CA LYS A 141 -10.61 9.16 11.23
C LYS A 141 -9.63 7.98 11.20
N ILE A 142 -9.89 6.95 11.99
CA ILE A 142 -9.13 5.70 11.96
C ILE A 142 -9.61 4.86 10.77
N GLU A 143 -8.69 4.49 9.91
CA GLU A 143 -8.90 3.53 8.83
C GLU A 143 -8.47 2.14 9.29
N LYS A 144 -9.19 1.12 8.82
CA LYS A 144 -9.00 -0.29 9.21
C LYS A 144 -8.68 -1.12 7.98
N ILE A 145 -7.61 -1.90 8.05
CA ILE A 145 -7.11 -2.74 6.95
C ILE A 145 -6.91 -4.15 7.49
N GLY A 146 -7.60 -5.12 6.88
CA GLY A 146 -7.38 -6.54 7.21
C GLY A 146 -5.96 -6.98 6.80
N LEU A 147 -5.33 -7.77 7.66
CA LEU A 147 -3.98 -8.26 7.43
C LEU A 147 -4.02 -9.67 6.84
N GLY A 148 -3.43 -9.82 5.68
CA GLY A 148 -3.33 -11.09 4.99
C GLY A 148 -2.11 -11.14 4.09
N PHE A 149 -1.83 -12.33 3.59
CA PHE A 149 -0.82 -12.58 2.58
C PHE A 149 -1.49 -13.20 1.37
N GLU A 150 -1.22 -12.67 0.19
CA GLU A 150 -1.57 -13.28 -1.08
C GLU A 150 -0.36 -13.26 -1.99
N MET A 151 -0.12 -14.37 -2.69
CA MET A 151 0.94 -14.48 -3.70
C MET A 151 0.45 -15.35 -4.85
N LEU A 152 0.67 -14.91 -6.08
CA LEU A 152 0.41 -15.73 -7.26
C LEU A 152 1.38 -16.90 -7.31
N ARG A 153 0.90 -18.04 -7.85
CA ARG A 153 1.75 -19.18 -8.18
C ARG A 153 2.36 -19.07 -9.57
N ASN A 154 1.63 -18.47 -10.51
CA ASN A 154 2.08 -18.26 -11.88
C ASN A 154 1.99 -16.78 -12.22
N TYR A 155 3.06 -16.21 -12.73
CA TYR A 155 3.19 -14.77 -13.00
C TYR A 155 2.96 -14.41 -14.47
N THR A 156 2.95 -15.39 -15.36
CA THR A 156 2.85 -15.17 -16.81
C THR A 156 1.69 -15.94 -17.42
N GLN A 157 1.07 -15.33 -18.43
CA GLN A 157 0.07 -15.98 -19.28
C GLN A 157 0.18 -15.41 -20.70
N ASN A 158 0.69 -16.21 -21.66
CA ASN A 158 1.02 -15.74 -23.01
C ASN A 158 1.95 -14.51 -22.94
N ASN A 159 1.52 -13.41 -23.55
CA ASN A 159 2.23 -12.11 -23.53
C ASN A 159 1.90 -11.24 -22.31
N ILE A 160 1.21 -11.77 -21.30
CA ILE A 160 0.81 -11.03 -20.12
C ILE A 160 1.70 -11.41 -18.93
N LEU A 161 2.33 -10.42 -18.29
CA LEU A 161 3.06 -10.55 -17.06
C LEU A 161 2.28 -9.90 -15.92
N ALA A 162 1.98 -10.65 -14.87
CA ALA A 162 1.50 -10.09 -13.61
C ALA A 162 2.57 -9.21 -12.97
N PHE A 163 2.18 -8.11 -12.33
CA PHE A 163 3.11 -7.14 -11.79
C PHE A 163 2.61 -6.50 -10.50
N GLY A 164 3.51 -6.07 -9.64
CA GLY A 164 3.20 -5.29 -8.44
C GLY A 164 2.25 -6.02 -7.47
N ASP A 165 1.22 -5.33 -7.01
CA ASP A 165 0.26 -5.83 -6.02
C ASP A 165 -0.57 -7.04 -6.51
N LEU A 166 -0.57 -7.33 -7.82
CA LEU A 166 -1.17 -8.54 -8.35
C LEU A 166 -0.34 -9.78 -8.02
N ILE A 167 1.00 -9.68 -8.07
CA ILE A 167 1.90 -10.79 -7.75
C ILE A 167 1.82 -11.13 -6.27
N HIS A 168 1.98 -10.12 -5.43
CA HIS A 168 2.10 -10.31 -3.99
C HIS A 168 1.45 -9.18 -3.22
N ARG A 169 0.61 -9.56 -2.29
CA ARG A 169 0.05 -8.67 -1.28
C ARG A 169 0.54 -9.13 0.08
N ILE A 170 1.46 -8.39 0.65
CA ILE A 170 2.09 -8.71 1.92
C ILE A 170 1.58 -7.80 3.04
N HIS A 171 1.89 -8.18 4.27
CA HIS A 171 1.59 -7.38 5.45
C HIS A 171 2.17 -5.96 5.30
N PRO A 172 1.41 -4.88 5.62
CA PRO A 172 1.84 -3.49 5.43
C PRO A 172 2.96 -3.05 6.39
N LEU A 173 3.67 -3.96 7.05
CA LEU A 173 4.83 -3.65 7.87
C LEU A 173 5.92 -3.00 7.01
N ALA A 174 6.29 -1.78 7.40
CA ALA A 174 7.37 -1.00 6.81
C ALA A 174 7.24 -0.69 5.29
N GLY A 175 6.02 -0.71 4.71
CA GLY A 175 5.80 -0.34 3.31
C GLY A 175 6.49 -1.26 2.29
N GLN A 176 6.70 -2.52 2.64
CA GLN A 176 7.47 -3.48 1.82
C GLN A 176 6.84 -3.77 0.46
N GLY A 177 5.51 -3.73 0.32
CA GLY A 177 4.83 -4.01 -0.95
C GLY A 177 5.31 -3.12 -2.08
N PHE A 178 5.30 -1.81 -1.90
CA PHE A 178 5.81 -0.86 -2.89
C PHE A 178 7.30 -1.04 -3.16
N ASN A 179 8.11 -1.27 -2.14
CA ASN A 179 9.55 -1.50 -2.29
C ASN A 179 9.87 -2.77 -3.09
N MET A 180 9.07 -3.83 -2.95
CA MET A 180 9.20 -5.04 -3.77
C MET A 180 8.89 -4.72 -5.23
N THR A 181 7.80 -4.02 -5.52
CA THR A 181 7.47 -3.59 -6.89
C THR A 181 8.60 -2.78 -7.54
N ILE A 182 9.25 -1.87 -6.78
CA ILE A 182 10.41 -1.12 -7.30
C ILE A 182 11.62 -2.03 -7.58
N ARG A 183 11.83 -3.07 -6.80
CA ARG A 183 12.87 -4.07 -7.09
C ARG A 183 12.55 -4.88 -8.35
N ASP A 184 11.29 -5.27 -8.53
CA ASP A 184 10.83 -6.00 -9.71
C ASP A 184 11.09 -5.19 -11.00
N ILE A 185 10.85 -3.87 -10.98
CA ILE A 185 11.17 -2.97 -12.11
C ILE A 185 12.66 -2.99 -12.50
N LYS A 186 13.55 -3.24 -11.54
CA LYS A 186 15.01 -3.31 -11.84
C LYS A 186 15.44 -4.61 -12.49
N ILE A 187 14.63 -5.64 -12.41
CA ILE A 187 14.92 -6.98 -12.93
C ILE A 187 14.36 -7.16 -14.34
N ILE A 188 13.30 -6.40 -14.67
CA ILE A 188 12.66 -6.39 -16.00
C ILE A 188 13.40 -5.43 -16.94
#